data_69183a5b87bba693a2ed0c544bf5dea9
#
_entry.id   69183a5b87bba693a2ed0c544bf5dea9
#
_cell.length_a   1.000
_cell.length_b   1.000
_cell.length_c   1.000
_cell.angle_alpha   90.00
_cell.angle_beta   90.00
_cell.angle_gamma   90.00
#
_symmetry.space_group_name_H-M   'P 1'
#
loop_
_entity.id
_entity.type
_entity.pdbx_description
1 polymer ?
#
loop_
_entity_poly.entity_id
_entity_poly.type
_entity_poly.pdbx_seq_one_letter_code
_entity_poly.pdbx_strand_id
1 'polypeptide(L)'
;TLGELLDPDVRVFWTGEEVCAREVSPGHLERIAGLLKRKPLLWDNYPVNDGDRMSRHLHLRAFTGRPSANRDYLIGHAINPALQSVLTAIPAITLAQSYKQGAAYQYGQALRQAAEEVLGSELADQLIADLLTLQDAGLNRLSEARIETLSQCYRRFDHPAAREVLRWLAGDYQVTDEMVQT
;
A
#
# COMPACT_ATOMS: atom_id res chain seq x y z
N THR A 1 29.24 10.94 -12.20
CA THR A 1 27.83 10.59 -11.93
C THR A 1 27.26 11.43 -10.80
N LEU A 2 25.93 11.49 -10.67
CA LEU A 2 25.28 12.17 -9.53
C LEU A 2 25.82 11.63 -8.19
N GLY A 3 26.00 10.32 -8.09
CA GLY A 3 26.51 9.67 -6.88
C GLY A 3 27.94 10.07 -6.50
N GLU A 4 28.75 10.52 -7.44
CA GLU A 4 30.13 11.00 -7.17
C GLU A 4 30.16 12.48 -6.75
N LEU A 5 29.18 13.26 -7.17
CA LEU A 5 29.12 14.70 -6.93
C LEU A 5 28.36 15.07 -5.65
N LEU A 6 27.45 14.22 -5.21
CA LEU A 6 26.68 14.45 -3.99
C LEU A 6 27.54 14.18 -2.75
N ASP A 7 27.39 15.04 -1.74
CA ASP A 7 27.95 14.81 -0.42
C ASP A 7 27.58 13.40 0.09
N PRO A 8 28.53 12.63 0.65
CA PRO A 8 28.29 11.27 1.14
C PRO A 8 27.14 11.16 2.15
N ASP A 9 26.86 12.20 2.91
CA ASP A 9 25.81 12.22 3.94
C ASP A 9 24.39 12.44 3.36
N VAL A 10 24.29 12.86 2.09
CA VAL A 10 22.99 13.03 1.41
C VAL A 10 22.32 11.67 1.20
N ARG A 11 21.12 11.51 1.75
CA ARG A 11 20.28 10.33 1.51
C ARG A 11 19.46 10.52 0.22
N VAL A 12 19.44 9.50 -0.61
CA VAL A 12 18.74 9.56 -1.89
C VAL A 12 17.52 8.63 -1.84
N PHE A 13 16.34 9.18 -2.12
CA PHE A 13 15.14 8.40 -2.31
C PHE A 13 15.12 7.75 -3.69
N TRP A 14 14.56 6.56 -3.76
CA TRP A 14 14.34 5.80 -4.98
C TRP A 14 12.97 5.14 -4.98
N THR A 15 12.22 5.22 -6.08
CA THR A 15 10.85 4.69 -6.15
C THR A 15 10.77 3.32 -6.87
N GLY A 16 11.84 2.90 -7.51
CA GLY A 16 11.87 1.74 -8.40
C GLY A 16 12.12 2.14 -9.85
N GLU A 17 11.91 1.23 -10.80
CA GLU A 17 12.03 1.54 -12.24
C GLU A 17 10.90 2.43 -12.73
N GLU A 18 9.75 2.36 -12.08
CA GLU A 18 8.58 3.20 -12.30
C GLU A 18 8.18 3.89 -10.99
N VAL A 19 7.41 4.96 -11.09
CA VAL A 19 6.90 5.69 -9.91
C VAL A 19 6.06 4.76 -9.01
N CYS A 20 5.23 3.90 -9.61
CA CYS A 20 4.45 2.86 -8.94
C CYS A 20 4.94 1.48 -9.42
N ALA A 21 6.18 1.15 -9.10
CA ALA A 21 6.78 -0.11 -9.53
C ALA A 21 6.04 -1.31 -8.94
N ARG A 22 5.70 -2.28 -9.78
CA ARG A 22 5.07 -3.54 -9.32
C ARG A 22 6.05 -4.43 -8.58
N GLU A 23 7.30 -4.38 -8.99
CA GLU A 23 8.38 -5.16 -8.41
C GLU A 23 9.62 -4.29 -8.24
N VAL A 24 10.35 -4.49 -7.15
CA VAL A 24 11.68 -3.92 -6.91
C VAL A 24 12.60 -5.08 -6.56
N SER A 25 13.46 -5.48 -7.51
CA SER A 25 14.36 -6.63 -7.32
C SER A 25 15.67 -6.22 -6.64
N PRO A 26 16.35 -7.16 -5.94
CA PRO A 26 17.68 -6.92 -5.38
C PRO A 26 18.71 -6.51 -6.44
N GLY A 27 18.71 -7.14 -7.61
CA GLY A 27 19.65 -6.81 -8.69
C GLY A 27 19.44 -5.41 -9.26
N HIS A 28 18.19 -4.92 -9.33
CA HIS A 28 17.91 -3.53 -9.65
C HIS A 28 18.51 -2.59 -8.61
N LEU A 29 18.25 -2.85 -7.32
CA LEU A 29 18.76 -2.02 -6.22
C LEU A 29 20.28 -2.03 -6.12
N GLU A 30 20.93 -3.17 -6.37
CA GLU A 30 22.39 -3.28 -6.44
C GLU A 30 22.95 -2.36 -7.52
N ARG A 31 22.38 -2.38 -8.71
CA ARG A 31 22.78 -1.49 -9.82
C ARG A 31 22.59 -0.02 -9.44
N ILE A 32 21.46 0.33 -8.83
CA ILE A 32 21.18 1.72 -8.40
C ILE A 32 22.14 2.15 -7.30
N ALA A 33 22.41 1.31 -6.29
CA ALA A 33 23.37 1.60 -5.25
C ALA A 33 24.80 1.84 -5.82
N GLY A 34 25.17 1.06 -6.85
CA GLY A 34 26.43 1.25 -7.58
C GLY A 34 26.51 2.58 -8.32
N LEU A 35 25.44 3.01 -8.98
CA LEU A 35 25.35 4.31 -9.66
C LEU A 35 25.35 5.50 -8.68
N LEU A 36 24.62 5.37 -7.58
CA LEU A 36 24.52 6.39 -6.54
C LEU A 36 25.72 6.43 -5.60
N LYS A 37 26.64 5.42 -5.63
CA LYS A 37 27.76 5.21 -4.70
C LYS A 37 27.31 5.16 -3.24
N ARG A 38 26.05 4.80 -3.01
CA ARG A 38 25.42 4.64 -1.69
C ARG A 38 24.11 3.84 -1.81
N LYS A 39 23.69 3.22 -0.72
CA LYS A 39 22.38 2.56 -0.67
C LYS A 39 21.28 3.63 -0.66
N PRO A 40 20.26 3.53 -1.52
CA PRO A 40 19.10 4.42 -1.49
C PRO A 40 18.17 4.11 -0.32
N LEU A 41 17.28 5.05 0.00
CA LEU A 41 16.07 4.81 0.78
C LEU A 41 14.93 4.55 -0.21
N LEU A 42 14.31 3.37 -0.16
CA LEU A 42 13.18 3.08 -1.02
C LEU A 42 11.95 3.85 -0.54
N TRP A 43 11.37 4.64 -1.43
CA TRP A 43 10.05 5.26 -1.29
C TRP A 43 9.07 4.47 -2.12
N ASP A 44 8.30 3.60 -1.49
CA ASP A 44 7.38 2.70 -2.19
C ASP A 44 6.00 3.34 -2.33
N ASN A 45 5.56 3.56 -3.56
CA ASN A 45 4.25 4.13 -3.86
C ASN A 45 3.15 3.07 -3.83
N TYR A 46 3.14 2.29 -2.74
CA TYR A 46 2.05 1.43 -2.30
C TYR A 46 1.97 1.49 -0.76
N PRO A 47 0.80 1.64 -0.16
CA PRO A 47 -0.57 1.57 -0.73
C PRO A 47 -1.18 2.92 -1.15
N VAL A 48 -0.40 3.96 -1.43
CA VAL A 48 -0.93 5.28 -1.81
C VAL A 48 -2.02 5.20 -2.88
N ASN A 49 -3.07 6.01 -2.74
CA ASN A 49 -4.20 6.08 -3.65
C ASN A 49 -4.74 7.51 -3.83
N ASP A 50 -3.84 8.48 -3.85
CA ASP A 50 -4.14 9.92 -3.90
C ASP A 50 -4.31 10.50 -5.33
N GLY A 51 -4.36 9.67 -6.36
CA GLY A 51 -4.63 10.08 -7.74
C GLY A 51 -6.08 9.85 -8.17
N ASP A 52 -6.57 10.52 -9.21
CA ASP A 52 -7.95 10.39 -9.72
C ASP A 52 -8.36 8.93 -9.92
N ARG A 53 -7.57 8.17 -10.65
CA ARG A 53 -7.83 6.75 -10.86
C ARG A 53 -7.68 5.92 -9.59
N MET A 54 -6.62 6.18 -8.81
CA MET A 54 -6.24 5.35 -7.67
C MET A 54 -7.18 5.53 -6.48
N SER A 55 -7.72 6.73 -6.26
CA SER A 55 -8.65 7.04 -5.16
C SER A 55 -9.98 6.28 -5.25
N ARG A 56 -10.26 5.70 -6.41
CA ARG A 56 -11.43 4.83 -6.65
C ARG A 56 -11.25 3.41 -6.11
N HIS A 57 -10.08 3.08 -5.57
CA HIS A 57 -9.73 1.76 -5.06
C HIS A 57 -9.18 1.86 -3.64
N LEU A 58 -9.56 0.90 -2.79
CA LEU A 58 -8.90 0.71 -1.51
C LEU A 58 -7.72 -0.23 -1.70
N HIS A 59 -6.51 0.22 -1.35
CA HIS A 59 -5.29 -0.56 -1.47
C HIS A 59 -5.03 -1.35 -0.18
N LEU A 60 -5.56 -2.56 -0.12
CA LEU A 60 -5.64 -3.39 1.10
C LEU A 60 -4.75 -4.64 1.04
N ARG A 61 -4.23 -4.99 -0.14
CA ARG A 61 -3.49 -6.24 -0.34
C ARG A 61 -2.16 -6.24 0.39
N ALA A 62 -1.77 -7.42 0.80
CA ALA A 62 -0.43 -7.65 1.34
C ALA A 62 0.65 -7.31 0.31
N PHE A 63 1.83 -6.90 0.78
CA PHE A 63 2.96 -6.60 -0.07
C PHE A 63 3.45 -7.83 -0.84
N THR A 64 3.75 -7.62 -2.11
CA THR A 64 4.42 -8.57 -3.00
C THR A 64 5.46 -7.84 -3.83
N GLY A 65 6.36 -8.58 -4.50
CA GLY A 65 7.38 -7.98 -5.36
C GLY A 65 8.47 -7.18 -4.61
N ARG A 66 8.59 -7.40 -3.30
CA ARG A 66 9.59 -6.76 -2.42
C ARG A 66 10.34 -7.84 -1.63
N PRO A 67 11.23 -8.62 -2.30
CA PRO A 67 11.96 -9.68 -1.61
C PRO A 67 12.78 -9.14 -0.45
N SER A 68 12.86 -9.90 0.64
CA SER A 68 13.59 -9.51 1.87
C SER A 68 15.08 -9.25 1.64
N ALA A 69 15.66 -9.83 0.59
CA ALA A 69 17.04 -9.56 0.16
C ALA A 69 17.29 -8.10 -0.25
N ASN A 70 16.23 -7.33 -0.52
CA ASN A 70 16.35 -5.89 -0.77
C ASN A 70 17.02 -5.13 0.38
N ARG A 71 16.92 -5.64 1.62
CA ARG A 71 17.61 -5.05 2.79
C ARG A 71 19.11 -4.87 2.62
N ASP A 72 19.73 -5.71 1.79
CA ASP A 72 21.18 -5.65 1.60
C ASP A 72 21.61 -4.45 0.75
N TYR A 73 20.69 -3.86 0.01
CA TYR A 73 20.91 -2.74 -0.92
C TYR A 73 20.20 -1.45 -0.54
N LEU A 74 19.48 -1.42 0.58
CA LEU A 74 18.73 -0.26 1.07
C LEU A 74 19.23 0.22 2.42
N ILE A 75 19.08 1.50 2.70
CA ILE A 75 19.22 2.05 4.07
C ILE A 75 17.88 1.95 4.84
N GLY A 76 16.78 1.84 4.12
CA GLY A 76 15.44 1.73 4.67
C GLY A 76 14.38 1.59 3.57
N HIS A 77 13.18 1.22 3.97
CA HIS A 77 12.02 1.08 3.09
C HIS A 77 10.86 1.85 3.71
N ALA A 78 10.52 2.99 3.12
CA ALA A 78 9.37 3.80 3.48
C ALA A 78 8.22 3.50 2.52
N ILE A 79 6.98 3.54 3.01
CA ILE A 79 5.78 3.44 2.19
C ILE A 79 5.09 4.79 2.10
N ASN A 80 4.53 5.10 0.95
CA ASN A 80 3.60 6.19 0.77
C ASN A 80 2.20 5.69 1.16
N PRO A 81 1.57 6.21 2.23
CA PRO A 81 0.32 5.67 2.77
C PRO A 81 -0.87 5.99 1.87
N ALA A 82 -1.94 5.20 1.99
CA ALA A 82 -3.23 5.52 1.40
C ALA A 82 -3.92 6.66 2.16
N LEU A 83 -4.92 7.28 1.54
CA LEU A 83 -5.79 8.29 2.17
C LEU A 83 -6.56 7.73 3.38
N GLN A 84 -6.70 6.40 3.47
CA GLN A 84 -7.32 5.67 4.58
C GLN A 84 -6.23 5.25 5.57
N SER A 85 -6.03 6.06 6.60
CA SER A 85 -4.90 5.93 7.53
C SER A 85 -4.91 4.62 8.35
N VAL A 86 -6.09 4.19 8.79
CA VAL A 86 -6.23 2.95 9.58
C VAL A 86 -6.06 1.73 8.68
N LEU A 87 -6.70 1.72 7.52
CA LEU A 87 -6.57 0.63 6.55
C LEU A 87 -5.15 0.47 6.00
N THR A 88 -4.38 1.56 5.91
CA THR A 88 -2.95 1.55 5.54
C THR A 88 -2.10 0.64 6.44
N ALA A 89 -2.49 0.47 7.70
CA ALA A 89 -1.75 -0.38 8.64
C ALA A 89 -1.69 -1.85 8.17
N ILE A 90 -2.71 -2.34 7.46
CA ILE A 90 -2.74 -3.72 6.96
C ILE A 90 -1.56 -4.00 6.01
N PRO A 91 -1.42 -3.33 4.85
CA PRO A 91 -0.26 -3.54 4.00
C PRO A 91 1.06 -3.20 4.68
N ALA A 92 1.13 -2.18 5.55
CA ALA A 92 2.36 -1.84 6.28
C ALA A 92 2.86 -3.00 7.16
N ILE A 93 1.97 -3.64 7.91
CA ILE A 93 2.28 -4.82 8.73
C ILE A 93 2.79 -5.96 7.84
N THR A 94 2.14 -6.20 6.68
CA THR A 94 2.57 -7.28 5.78
C THR A 94 3.95 -7.03 5.18
N LEU A 95 4.33 -5.78 4.92
CA LEU A 95 5.69 -5.43 4.50
C LEU A 95 6.71 -5.78 5.59
N ALA A 96 6.43 -5.39 6.85
CA ALA A 96 7.30 -5.74 7.97
C ALA A 96 7.43 -7.26 8.15
N GLN A 97 6.32 -7.99 8.00
CA GLN A 97 6.30 -9.45 8.03
C GLN A 97 7.15 -10.07 6.90
N SER A 98 7.09 -9.51 5.68
CA SER A 98 7.88 -10.00 4.54
C SER A 98 9.38 -9.91 4.81
N TYR A 99 9.85 -8.81 5.38
CA TYR A 99 11.25 -8.67 5.80
C TYR A 99 11.64 -9.57 6.97
N LYS A 100 10.73 -9.80 7.91
CA LYS A 100 10.96 -10.66 9.08
C LYS A 100 11.01 -12.14 8.71
N GLN A 101 10.08 -12.59 7.87
CA GLN A 101 9.90 -14.00 7.52
C GLN A 101 10.78 -14.44 6.33
N GLY A 102 11.20 -13.50 5.49
CA GLY A 102 12.04 -13.80 4.32
C GLY A 102 11.37 -14.79 3.37
N ALA A 103 12.07 -15.88 3.06
CA ALA A 103 11.56 -16.92 2.16
C ALA A 103 10.32 -17.67 2.70
N ALA A 104 10.04 -17.59 3.99
CA ALA A 104 8.86 -18.20 4.60
C ALA A 104 7.59 -17.31 4.52
N TYR A 105 7.71 -16.10 3.99
CA TYR A 105 6.58 -15.19 3.86
C TYR A 105 5.49 -15.77 2.95
N GLN A 106 4.28 -15.84 3.49
CA GLN A 106 3.10 -16.31 2.76
C GLN A 106 2.05 -15.20 2.69
N TYR A 107 1.81 -14.71 1.50
CA TYR A 107 0.91 -13.60 1.20
C TYR A 107 -0.47 -13.70 1.89
N GLY A 108 -1.18 -14.82 1.69
CA GLY A 108 -2.54 -14.97 2.22
C GLY A 108 -2.59 -15.03 3.75
N GLN A 109 -1.61 -15.68 4.35
CA GLN A 109 -1.48 -15.75 5.82
C GLN A 109 -1.13 -14.38 6.39
N ALA A 110 -0.18 -13.67 5.76
CA ALA A 110 0.23 -12.34 6.19
C ALA A 110 -0.93 -11.34 6.12
N LEU A 111 -1.70 -11.37 5.01
CA LEU A 111 -2.88 -10.52 4.87
C LEU A 111 -3.91 -10.78 5.97
N ARG A 112 -4.23 -12.05 6.23
CA ARG A 112 -5.20 -12.41 7.27
C ARG A 112 -4.73 -11.96 8.64
N GLN A 113 -3.51 -12.28 9.02
CA GLN A 113 -2.94 -11.89 10.31
C GLN A 113 -2.92 -10.38 10.51
N ALA A 114 -2.47 -9.62 9.50
CA ALA A 114 -2.46 -8.16 9.55
C ALA A 114 -3.87 -7.57 9.64
N ALA A 115 -4.83 -8.11 8.88
CA ALA A 115 -6.22 -7.67 8.96
C ALA A 115 -6.83 -7.95 10.34
N GLU A 116 -6.62 -9.15 10.90
CA GLU A 116 -7.10 -9.50 12.25
C GLU A 116 -6.47 -8.63 13.34
N GLU A 117 -5.18 -8.31 13.21
CA GLU A 117 -4.46 -7.43 14.16
C GLU A 117 -5.04 -6.00 14.17
N VAL A 118 -5.36 -5.48 12.98
CA VAL A 118 -5.85 -4.09 12.84
C VAL A 118 -7.35 -3.97 13.10
N LEU A 119 -8.16 -4.97 12.73
CA LEU A 119 -9.61 -4.87 12.62
C LEU A 119 -10.38 -5.72 13.63
N GLY A 120 -9.71 -6.72 14.25
CA GLY A 120 -10.39 -7.83 14.89
C GLY A 120 -10.96 -8.83 13.87
N SER A 121 -11.31 -10.04 14.34
CA SER A 121 -11.64 -11.17 13.47
C SER A 121 -12.85 -10.92 12.56
N GLU A 122 -13.96 -10.40 13.11
CA GLU A 122 -15.22 -10.25 12.36
C GLU A 122 -15.11 -9.23 11.22
N LEU A 123 -14.51 -8.06 11.47
CA LEU A 123 -14.33 -7.04 10.42
C LEU A 123 -13.24 -7.46 9.43
N ALA A 124 -12.21 -8.19 9.86
CA ALA A 124 -11.20 -8.76 8.98
C ALA A 124 -11.80 -9.76 8.00
N ASP A 125 -12.65 -10.67 8.48
CA ASP A 125 -13.35 -11.63 7.62
C ASP A 125 -14.23 -10.92 6.58
N GLN A 126 -14.97 -9.90 6.99
CA GLN A 126 -15.79 -9.10 6.08
C GLN A 126 -14.91 -8.39 5.03
N LEU A 127 -13.83 -7.72 5.45
CA LEU A 127 -12.94 -7.00 4.55
C LEU A 127 -12.27 -7.93 3.53
N ILE A 128 -11.82 -9.10 3.96
CA ILE A 128 -11.21 -10.11 3.09
C ILE A 128 -12.21 -10.67 2.08
N ALA A 129 -13.46 -10.92 2.51
CA ALA A 129 -14.53 -11.36 1.61
C ALA A 129 -14.84 -10.31 0.52
N ASP A 130 -14.76 -9.02 0.86
CA ASP A 130 -15.03 -7.92 -0.06
C ASP A 130 -13.79 -7.43 -0.83
N LEU A 131 -12.60 -8.01 -0.60
CA LEU A 131 -11.32 -7.51 -1.12
C LEU A 131 -11.32 -7.23 -2.62
N LEU A 132 -11.86 -8.16 -3.44
CA LEU A 132 -11.96 -7.99 -4.89
C LEU A 132 -12.88 -6.82 -5.28
N THR A 133 -13.93 -6.61 -4.53
CA THR A 133 -14.87 -5.49 -4.75
C THR A 133 -14.22 -4.16 -4.40
N LEU A 134 -13.57 -4.08 -3.26
CA LEU A 134 -13.00 -2.85 -2.72
C LEU A 134 -11.72 -2.42 -3.46
N GLN A 135 -10.88 -3.38 -3.82
CA GLN A 135 -9.60 -3.08 -4.44
C GLN A 135 -9.59 -3.21 -5.97
N ASP A 136 -10.19 -4.25 -6.54
CA ASP A 136 -10.03 -4.52 -7.97
C ASP A 136 -11.16 -3.92 -8.82
N ALA A 137 -12.41 -4.02 -8.37
CA ALA A 137 -13.53 -3.46 -9.11
C ALA A 137 -13.47 -1.92 -9.16
N GLY A 138 -13.25 -1.30 -8.02
CA GLY A 138 -13.23 0.16 -7.87
C GLY A 138 -14.63 0.77 -7.77
N LEU A 139 -14.72 1.91 -7.08
CA LEU A 139 -15.98 2.56 -6.72
C LEU A 139 -16.88 2.87 -7.93
N ASN A 140 -16.29 3.30 -9.02
CA ASN A 140 -17.01 3.68 -10.25
C ASN A 140 -17.67 2.51 -11.01
N ARG A 141 -17.36 1.27 -10.62
CA ARG A 141 -17.98 0.05 -11.18
C ARG A 141 -19.03 -0.55 -10.27
N LEU A 142 -19.23 0.01 -9.09
CA LEU A 142 -20.26 -0.46 -8.16
C LEU A 142 -21.60 0.18 -8.50
N SER A 143 -22.66 -0.64 -8.58
CA SER A 143 -24.03 -0.13 -8.65
C SER A 143 -24.45 0.48 -7.31
N GLU A 144 -25.41 1.40 -7.33
CA GLU A 144 -25.99 1.98 -6.10
C GLU A 144 -26.48 0.90 -5.13
N ALA A 145 -27.12 -0.13 -5.63
CA ALA A 145 -27.60 -1.28 -4.82
C ALA A 145 -26.42 -2.00 -4.15
N ARG A 146 -25.27 -2.16 -4.84
CA ARG A 146 -24.08 -2.79 -4.25
C ARG A 146 -23.44 -1.88 -3.21
N ILE A 147 -23.36 -0.58 -3.46
CA ILE A 147 -22.87 0.43 -2.50
C ILE A 147 -23.73 0.39 -1.23
N GLU A 148 -25.05 0.39 -1.36
CA GLU A 148 -25.95 0.33 -0.19
C GLU A 148 -25.79 -0.98 0.59
N THR A 149 -25.68 -2.13 -0.10
CA THR A 149 -25.46 -3.43 0.54
C THR A 149 -24.15 -3.43 1.35
N LEU A 150 -23.05 -2.95 0.76
CA LEU A 150 -21.77 -2.84 1.46
C LEU A 150 -21.88 -1.86 2.64
N SER A 151 -22.52 -0.72 2.44
CA SER A 151 -22.71 0.28 3.50
C SER A 151 -23.47 -0.29 4.70
N GLN A 152 -24.52 -1.07 4.45
CA GLN A 152 -25.27 -1.76 5.53
C GLN A 152 -24.38 -2.76 6.27
N CYS A 153 -23.52 -3.50 5.57
CA CYS A 153 -22.59 -4.43 6.19
C CYS A 153 -21.58 -3.70 7.10
N TYR A 154 -20.94 -2.64 6.59
CA TYR A 154 -19.90 -1.92 7.35
C TYR A 154 -20.45 -1.04 8.49
N ARG A 155 -21.68 -0.53 8.41
CA ARG A 155 -22.33 0.18 9.52
C ARG A 155 -22.52 -0.64 10.79
N ARG A 156 -22.45 -1.97 10.70
CA ARG A 156 -22.58 -2.88 11.85
C ARG A 156 -21.36 -2.88 12.75
N PHE A 157 -20.23 -2.35 12.29
CA PHE A 157 -18.95 -2.37 13.00
C PHE A 157 -18.65 -0.97 13.56
N ASP A 158 -18.55 -0.85 14.87
CA ASP A 158 -18.03 0.37 15.51
C ASP A 158 -16.50 0.36 15.52
N HIS A 159 -15.93 0.58 14.35
CA HIS A 159 -14.48 0.57 14.15
C HIS A 159 -14.04 1.70 13.19
N PRO A 160 -12.87 2.37 13.44
CA PRO A 160 -12.39 3.44 12.56
C PRO A 160 -12.22 3.01 11.11
N ALA A 161 -11.69 1.80 10.87
CA ALA A 161 -11.52 1.27 9.52
C ALA A 161 -12.86 1.06 8.80
N ALA A 162 -13.91 0.63 9.50
CA ALA A 162 -15.25 0.51 8.91
C ALA A 162 -15.78 1.89 8.48
N ARG A 163 -15.51 2.93 9.28
CA ARG A 163 -15.83 4.32 8.91
C ARG A 163 -15.04 4.80 7.69
N GLU A 164 -13.78 4.38 7.53
CA GLU A 164 -12.99 4.68 6.32
C GLU A 164 -13.61 4.01 5.08
N VAL A 165 -14.05 2.75 5.17
CA VAL A 165 -14.76 2.08 4.06
C VAL A 165 -16.06 2.80 3.73
N LEU A 166 -16.86 3.18 4.73
CA LEU A 166 -18.11 3.91 4.52
C LEU A 166 -17.90 5.26 3.84
N ARG A 167 -16.88 6.01 4.26
CA ARG A 167 -16.51 7.28 3.64
C ARG A 167 -16.02 7.10 2.21
N TRP A 168 -15.27 6.04 1.94
CA TRP A 168 -14.84 5.71 0.58
C TRP A 168 -16.05 5.37 -0.31
N LEU A 169 -17.02 4.57 0.19
CA LEU A 169 -18.28 4.28 -0.51
C LEU A 169 -19.11 5.53 -0.79
N ALA A 170 -19.05 6.53 0.09
CA ALA A 170 -19.70 7.83 -0.10
C ALA A 170 -18.95 8.75 -1.08
N GLY A 171 -17.72 8.39 -1.51
CA GLY A 171 -16.91 9.19 -2.40
C GLY A 171 -16.03 10.27 -1.72
N ASP A 172 -15.97 10.31 -0.39
CA ASP A 172 -15.24 11.34 0.37
C ASP A 172 -13.73 11.38 0.09
N TYR A 173 -13.17 10.30 -0.43
CA TYR A 173 -11.74 10.19 -0.75
C TYR A 173 -11.45 10.33 -2.25
N GLN A 174 -12.45 10.64 -3.08
CA GLN A 174 -12.20 10.82 -4.50
C GLN A 174 -11.38 12.08 -4.75
N VAL A 175 -10.29 11.89 -5.49
CA VAL A 175 -9.43 12.97 -5.97
C VAL A 175 -9.83 13.28 -7.40
N THR A 176 -10.14 14.54 -7.70
CA THR A 176 -10.44 15.00 -9.06
C THR A 176 -9.26 15.75 -9.64
N ASP A 177 -9.18 15.82 -10.97
CA ASP A 177 -8.11 16.56 -11.65
C ASP A 177 -8.05 18.04 -11.22
N GLU A 178 -9.18 18.64 -10.84
CA GLU A 178 -9.23 20.00 -10.32
C GLU A 178 -8.51 20.16 -8.96
N MET A 179 -8.51 19.11 -8.14
CA MET A 179 -7.80 19.12 -6.83
C MET A 179 -6.29 18.98 -6.97
N VAL A 180 -5.81 18.45 -8.09
CA VAL A 180 -4.38 18.20 -8.34
C VAL A 180 -3.69 19.45 -8.93
N GLN A 181 -4.46 20.41 -9.46
CA GLN A 181 -3.93 21.60 -10.13
C GLN A 181 -3.73 22.81 -9.17
N THR A 182 -4.03 22.66 -7.91
CA THR A 182 -3.82 23.69 -6.87
C THR A 182 -2.60 23.40 -5.99
#